data_e98edbe1dda59d2a87e9e3554aa8efc0
#
_entry.id   e98edbe1dda59d2a87e9e3554aa8efc0
#
_cell.length_a   1.000
_cell.length_b   1.000
_cell.length_c   1.000
_cell.angle_alpha   90.00
_cell.angle_beta   90.00
_cell.angle_gamma   90.00
#
_symmetry.space_group_name_H-M   'P 1'
#
loop_
_entity.id
_entity.type
_entity.pdbx_description
1 polymer ?
#
loop_
_entity_poly.entity_id
_entity_poly.type
_entity_poly.pdbx_seq_one_letter_code
_entity_poly.pdbx_strand_id
1 'polypeptide(L)'
;QTEGLDSEVPVKAIISRQLARAELSFTAAPHQGMGLAAYTTFTSPLRKFSDFHVHRLIKSILWQEPLSDLSDEQLAELQLTQFRARQAANSLESWLKSDFARTLGDEPMTGAISRTTPSGFFVRLDTNGLEGFVSCKTLEGKFSFDPVTLRLVHNKNGRTFQLEQPVTVTFAGVDDERKQILFNLTETPAGEAATDSGPDPTSEA
;
A
#
# COMPACT_ATOMS: atom_id res chain seq x y z
N GLN A 1 13.64 -1.70 13.30
CA GLN A 1 13.77 -0.86 14.53
C GLN A 1 12.44 -0.24 14.99
N THR A 2 11.33 -0.66 14.41
CA THR A 2 9.97 -0.21 14.82
C THR A 2 9.20 -1.31 15.55
N GLU A 3 9.81 -2.46 15.82
CA GLU A 3 9.23 -3.51 16.66
C GLU A 3 9.22 -3.06 18.13
N GLY A 4 8.03 -3.04 18.74
CA GLY A 4 7.84 -2.63 20.13
C GLY A 4 7.45 -1.16 20.35
N LEU A 5 7.25 -0.36 19.30
CA LEU A 5 6.59 0.93 19.40
C LEU A 5 5.07 0.70 19.38
N ASP A 6 4.51 0.65 20.56
CA ASP A 6 3.06 0.72 20.79
C ASP A 6 2.63 2.17 20.55
N SER A 7 2.55 2.56 19.28
CA SER A 7 2.22 3.92 18.91
C SER A 7 0.91 3.91 18.16
N GLU A 8 -0.03 4.74 18.59
CA GLU A 8 -1.28 5.01 17.87
C GLU A 8 -1.07 5.51 16.43
N VAL A 9 0.17 5.85 16.07
CA VAL A 9 0.55 6.34 14.75
C VAL A 9 1.13 5.21 13.92
N PRO A 10 0.67 4.97 12.68
CA PRO A 10 1.15 3.88 11.83
C PRO A 10 2.53 4.19 11.23
N VAL A 11 3.57 4.22 12.08
CA VAL A 11 4.94 4.61 11.73
C VAL A 11 5.49 3.84 10.52
N LYS A 12 5.25 2.52 10.45
CA LYS A 12 5.68 1.68 9.31
C LYS A 12 5.06 2.15 7.98
N ALA A 13 3.77 2.47 7.99
CA ALA A 13 3.06 2.93 6.79
C ALA A 13 3.53 4.33 6.35
N ILE A 14 3.82 5.21 7.31
CA ILE A 14 4.33 6.56 7.04
C ILE A 14 5.74 6.46 6.44
N ILE A 15 6.64 5.68 7.04
CA ILE A 15 8.00 5.48 6.52
C ILE A 15 7.97 4.87 5.13
N SER A 16 7.13 3.84 4.90
CA SER A 16 7.01 3.18 3.60
C SER A 16 6.57 4.13 2.48
N ARG A 17 5.78 5.15 2.79
CA ARG A 17 5.35 6.18 1.82
C ARG A 17 6.46 7.17 1.46
N GLN A 18 7.45 7.35 2.32
CA GLN A 18 8.60 8.23 2.08
C GLN A 18 9.72 7.55 1.29
N LEU A 19 9.68 6.21 1.20
CA LEU A 19 10.68 5.48 0.44
C LEU A 19 10.47 5.69 -1.07
N ALA A 20 11.52 6.15 -1.76
CA ALA A 20 11.56 6.19 -3.21
C ALA A 20 11.50 4.76 -3.78
N ARG A 21 10.97 4.65 -4.99
CA ARG A 21 11.02 3.37 -5.72
C ARG A 21 12.46 3.07 -6.13
N ALA A 22 12.82 1.78 -6.13
CA ALA A 22 14.10 1.34 -6.67
C ALA A 22 14.14 1.60 -8.19
N GLU A 23 15.23 2.18 -8.64
CA GLU A 23 15.52 2.48 -10.04
C GLU A 23 16.75 1.68 -10.50
N LEU A 24 16.79 1.36 -11.79
CA LEU A 24 17.98 0.78 -12.42
C LEU A 24 18.96 1.90 -12.76
N SER A 25 20.24 1.72 -12.44
CA SER A 25 21.30 2.69 -12.71
C SER A 25 22.58 1.96 -13.06
N PHE A 26 23.41 2.55 -13.93
CA PHE A 26 24.79 2.10 -14.16
C PHE A 26 25.72 2.52 -13.02
N THR A 27 25.32 3.51 -12.24
CA THR A 27 26.10 3.96 -11.08
C THR A 27 25.64 3.18 -9.84
N ALA A 28 26.59 2.53 -9.18
CA ALA A 28 26.32 1.85 -7.93
C ALA A 28 25.84 2.84 -6.86
N ALA A 29 24.70 2.57 -6.26
CA ALA A 29 24.10 3.39 -5.23
C ALA A 29 23.53 2.53 -4.10
N PRO A 30 23.42 3.07 -2.87
CA PRO A 30 22.86 2.33 -1.74
C PRO A 30 21.39 2.01 -1.96
N HIS A 31 20.99 0.76 -1.67
CA HIS A 31 19.59 0.38 -1.58
C HIS A 31 19.12 0.54 -0.14
N GLN A 32 18.59 1.72 0.19
CA GLN A 32 18.25 2.10 1.57
C GLN A 32 17.27 1.15 2.24
N GLY A 33 16.22 0.72 1.52
CA GLY A 33 15.20 -0.20 2.08
C GLY A 33 15.73 -1.59 2.45
N MET A 34 16.89 -2.00 1.91
CA MET A 34 17.56 -3.26 2.23
C MET A 34 18.81 -3.06 3.09
N GLY A 35 19.24 -1.82 3.34
CA GLY A 35 20.46 -1.52 4.08
C GLY A 35 21.75 -1.96 3.39
N LEU A 36 21.75 -2.07 2.04
CA LEU A 36 22.90 -2.53 1.26
C LEU A 36 23.57 -1.35 0.57
N ALA A 37 24.92 -1.35 0.54
CA ALA A 37 25.71 -0.33 -0.13
C ALA A 37 25.55 -0.36 -1.66
N ALA A 38 25.28 -1.52 -2.23
CA ALA A 38 24.93 -1.72 -3.63
C ALA A 38 24.05 -2.96 -3.76
N TYR A 39 23.14 -2.98 -4.72
CA TYR A 39 22.23 -4.09 -4.95
C TYR A 39 21.95 -4.26 -6.44
N THR A 40 21.89 -5.49 -6.90
CA THR A 40 21.35 -5.83 -8.21
C THR A 40 20.52 -7.10 -8.14
N THR A 41 19.61 -7.27 -9.09
CA THR A 41 18.86 -8.53 -9.24
C THR A 41 19.64 -9.49 -10.12
N PHE A 42 19.53 -10.80 -9.85
CA PHE A 42 20.33 -11.82 -10.54
C PHE A 42 19.56 -13.12 -10.82
N THR A 43 18.54 -13.41 -10.01
CA THR A 43 17.97 -14.76 -9.89
C THR A 43 16.91 -15.14 -10.92
N SER A 44 16.49 -14.22 -11.78
CA SER A 44 15.37 -14.45 -12.70
C SER A 44 15.68 -14.11 -14.18
N PRO A 45 16.79 -14.60 -14.78
CA PRO A 45 17.23 -14.19 -16.12
C PRO A 45 16.25 -14.61 -17.24
N LEU A 46 15.41 -15.61 -17.04
CA LEU A 46 14.45 -16.07 -18.05
C LEU A 46 13.26 -15.12 -18.24
N ARG A 47 12.97 -14.27 -17.26
CA ARG A 47 11.80 -13.37 -17.29
C ARG A 47 12.10 -11.91 -16.99
N LYS A 48 13.33 -11.61 -16.60
CA LYS A 48 13.80 -10.24 -16.32
C LYS A 48 15.04 -9.96 -17.16
N PHE A 49 14.94 -9.02 -18.06
CA PHE A 49 16.06 -8.63 -18.91
C PHE A 49 17.21 -8.04 -18.10
N SER A 50 16.94 -7.30 -17.03
CA SER A 50 17.98 -6.80 -16.11
C SER A 50 18.86 -7.93 -15.57
N ASP A 51 18.24 -9.00 -15.08
CA ASP A 51 18.96 -10.15 -14.54
C ASP A 51 19.76 -10.87 -15.64
N PHE A 52 19.16 -11.04 -16.82
CA PHE A 52 19.84 -11.61 -17.98
C PHE A 52 21.06 -10.77 -18.40
N HIS A 53 20.94 -9.45 -18.40
CA HIS A 53 22.04 -8.56 -18.71
C HIS A 53 23.17 -8.68 -17.68
N VAL A 54 22.85 -8.73 -16.38
CA VAL A 54 23.86 -8.96 -15.32
C VAL A 54 24.59 -10.29 -15.53
N HIS A 55 23.89 -11.37 -15.93
CA HIS A 55 24.54 -12.65 -16.27
C HIS A 55 25.52 -12.49 -17.42
N ARG A 56 25.16 -11.72 -18.46
CA ARG A 56 26.07 -11.45 -19.59
C ARG A 56 27.30 -10.66 -19.17
N LEU A 57 27.11 -9.63 -18.33
CA LEU A 57 28.20 -8.84 -17.77
C LEU A 57 29.19 -9.70 -16.98
N ILE A 58 28.69 -10.58 -16.12
CA ILE A 58 29.52 -11.49 -15.33
C ILE A 58 30.32 -12.45 -16.26
N LYS A 59 29.65 -13.04 -17.26
CA LYS A 59 30.31 -13.91 -18.23
C LYS A 59 31.41 -13.19 -19.00
N SER A 60 31.14 -11.99 -19.48
CA SER A 60 32.06 -11.14 -20.17
C SER A 60 33.33 -10.87 -19.33
N ILE A 61 33.19 -10.57 -18.06
CA ILE A 61 34.29 -10.40 -17.12
C ILE A 61 35.09 -11.70 -16.94
N LEU A 62 34.39 -12.82 -16.71
CA LEU A 62 35.04 -14.12 -16.46
C LEU A 62 35.79 -14.64 -17.68
N TRP A 63 35.29 -14.41 -18.87
CA TRP A 63 35.88 -14.90 -20.11
C TRP A 63 36.73 -13.88 -20.81
N GLN A 64 36.90 -12.65 -20.25
CA GLN A 64 37.63 -11.52 -20.83
C GLN A 64 37.14 -11.16 -22.25
N GLU A 65 35.82 -11.28 -22.46
CA GLU A 65 35.18 -10.89 -23.71
C GLU A 65 34.76 -9.42 -23.67
N PRO A 66 34.68 -8.74 -24.83
CA PRO A 66 34.20 -7.36 -24.86
C PRO A 66 32.77 -7.24 -24.26
N LEU A 67 32.59 -6.25 -23.41
CA LEU A 67 31.32 -5.92 -22.82
C LEU A 67 30.49 -5.12 -23.83
N SER A 68 29.26 -5.55 -24.05
CA SER A 68 28.27 -4.74 -24.73
C SER A 68 27.40 -4.03 -23.68
N ASP A 69 27.74 -2.78 -23.39
CA ASP A 69 26.95 -1.96 -22.47
C ASP A 69 25.64 -1.51 -23.11
N LEU A 70 24.62 -1.33 -22.26
CA LEU A 70 23.38 -0.68 -22.65
C LEU A 70 23.61 0.84 -22.67
N SER A 71 22.97 1.54 -23.61
CA SER A 71 22.92 3.01 -23.56
C SER A 71 21.93 3.49 -22.48
N ASP A 72 22.01 4.76 -22.11
CA ASP A 72 21.08 5.39 -21.18
C ASP A 72 19.65 5.34 -21.72
N GLU A 73 19.45 5.47 -23.04
CA GLU A 73 18.13 5.34 -23.67
C GLU A 73 17.59 3.92 -23.55
N GLN A 74 18.43 2.89 -23.73
CA GLN A 74 18.04 1.49 -23.57
C GLN A 74 17.68 1.17 -22.11
N LEU A 75 18.40 1.75 -21.16
CA LEU A 75 18.08 1.61 -19.74
C LEU A 75 16.73 2.25 -19.40
N ALA A 76 16.47 3.46 -19.90
CA ALA A 76 15.20 4.15 -19.72
C ALA A 76 14.01 3.38 -20.34
N GLU A 77 14.20 2.84 -21.56
CA GLU A 77 13.19 2.00 -22.21
C GLU A 77 12.91 0.71 -21.44
N LEU A 78 13.95 0.08 -20.90
CA LEU A 78 13.80 -1.10 -20.05
C LEU A 78 12.98 -0.79 -18.80
N GLN A 79 13.23 0.33 -18.12
CA GLN A 79 12.48 0.75 -16.96
C GLN A 79 11.01 1.03 -17.31
N LEU A 80 10.77 1.72 -18.43
CA LEU A 80 9.42 2.00 -18.91
C LEU A 80 8.66 0.71 -19.25
N THR A 81 9.32 -0.23 -19.92
CA THR A 81 8.73 -1.53 -20.28
C THR A 81 8.39 -2.36 -19.04
N GLN A 82 9.28 -2.39 -18.05
CA GLN A 82 9.02 -3.06 -16.77
C GLN A 82 7.85 -2.40 -16.00
N PHE A 83 7.74 -1.08 -16.06
CA PHE A 83 6.62 -0.36 -15.47
C PHE A 83 5.30 -0.71 -16.17
N ARG A 84 5.25 -0.69 -17.50
CA ARG A 84 4.08 -1.05 -18.30
C ARG A 84 3.64 -2.50 -18.06
N ALA A 85 4.58 -3.44 -18.02
CA ALA A 85 4.29 -4.85 -17.74
C ALA A 85 3.66 -5.04 -16.35
N ARG A 86 4.16 -4.31 -15.35
CA ARG A 86 3.61 -4.32 -13.99
C ARG A 86 2.22 -3.70 -13.92
N GLN A 87 1.99 -2.61 -14.65
CA GLN A 87 0.67 -1.98 -14.76
C GLN A 87 -0.35 -2.93 -15.40
N ALA A 88 0.03 -3.62 -16.49
CA ALA A 88 -0.84 -4.59 -17.15
C ALA A 88 -1.22 -5.76 -16.22
N ALA A 89 -0.23 -6.30 -15.49
CA ALA A 89 -0.48 -7.35 -14.50
C ALA A 89 -1.43 -6.89 -13.37
N ASN A 90 -1.21 -5.69 -12.82
CA ASN A 90 -2.07 -5.12 -11.79
C ASN A 90 -3.49 -4.85 -12.30
N SER A 91 -3.63 -4.42 -13.56
CA SER A 91 -4.95 -4.18 -14.17
C SER A 91 -5.72 -5.47 -14.33
N LEU A 92 -5.05 -6.55 -14.77
CA LEU A 92 -5.66 -7.88 -14.88
C LEU A 92 -6.06 -8.43 -13.50
N GLU A 93 -5.18 -8.28 -12.51
CA GLU A 93 -5.46 -8.70 -11.14
C GLU A 93 -6.67 -7.94 -10.56
N SER A 94 -6.73 -6.63 -10.76
CA SER A 94 -7.87 -5.81 -10.32
C SER A 94 -9.17 -6.23 -11.02
N TRP A 95 -9.11 -6.56 -12.31
CA TRP A 95 -10.26 -7.07 -13.05
C TRP A 95 -10.73 -8.41 -12.49
N LEU A 96 -9.82 -9.37 -12.29
CA LEU A 96 -10.15 -10.68 -11.70
C LEU A 96 -10.73 -10.57 -10.30
N LYS A 97 -10.16 -9.71 -9.46
CA LYS A 97 -10.68 -9.43 -8.11
C LYS A 97 -12.09 -8.82 -8.16
N SER A 98 -12.33 -7.91 -9.09
CA SER A 98 -13.64 -7.28 -9.30
C SER A 98 -14.68 -8.30 -9.78
N ASP A 99 -14.29 -9.19 -10.68
CA ASP A 99 -15.17 -10.25 -11.17
C ASP A 99 -15.52 -11.25 -10.05
N PHE A 100 -14.53 -11.70 -9.29
CA PHE A 100 -14.74 -12.53 -8.12
C PHE A 100 -15.62 -11.84 -7.06
N ALA A 101 -15.42 -10.53 -6.82
CA ALA A 101 -16.20 -9.79 -5.84
C ALA A 101 -17.70 -9.77 -6.15
N ARG A 102 -18.12 -9.91 -7.41
CA ARG A 102 -19.54 -10.01 -7.82
C ARG A 102 -20.21 -11.31 -7.34
N THR A 103 -19.40 -12.29 -6.94
CA THR A 103 -19.91 -13.54 -6.32
C THR A 103 -20.10 -13.43 -4.81
N LEU A 104 -19.65 -12.32 -4.19
CA LEU A 104 -19.90 -12.06 -2.77
C LEU A 104 -21.38 -11.79 -2.53
N GLY A 105 -21.91 -12.37 -1.47
CA GLY A 105 -23.28 -12.09 -1.02
C GLY A 105 -23.36 -10.76 -0.24
N ASP A 106 -24.56 -10.46 0.22
CA ASP A 106 -24.85 -9.27 1.03
C ASP A 106 -24.53 -9.47 2.53
N GLU A 107 -23.92 -10.59 2.89
CA GLU A 107 -23.59 -10.90 4.28
C GLU A 107 -22.48 -9.96 4.81
N PRO A 108 -22.57 -9.57 6.09
CA PRO A 108 -21.52 -8.79 6.73
C PRO A 108 -20.20 -9.55 6.79
N MET A 109 -19.12 -8.89 6.39
CA MET A 109 -17.76 -9.42 6.36
C MET A 109 -16.86 -8.58 7.24
N THR A 110 -16.00 -9.23 8.01
CA THR A 110 -14.98 -8.55 8.83
C THR A 110 -13.72 -8.28 8.02
N GLY A 111 -13.03 -7.21 8.38
CA GLY A 111 -11.77 -6.83 7.80
C GLY A 111 -11.11 -5.69 8.56
N ALA A 112 -9.95 -5.28 8.10
CA ALA A 112 -9.20 -4.17 8.67
C ALA A 112 -8.96 -3.06 7.64
N ILE A 113 -8.90 -1.83 8.11
CA ILE A 113 -8.58 -0.67 7.26
C ILE A 113 -7.13 -0.77 6.81
N SER A 114 -6.90 -0.98 5.51
CA SER A 114 -5.58 -1.11 4.91
C SER A 114 -4.98 0.23 4.47
N ARG A 115 -5.83 1.20 4.15
CA ARG A 115 -5.41 2.51 3.66
C ARG A 115 -6.51 3.54 3.85
N THR A 116 -6.13 4.75 4.23
CA THR A 116 -7.02 5.92 4.32
C THR A 116 -6.68 6.95 3.24
N THR A 117 -7.69 7.66 2.76
CA THR A 117 -7.59 8.73 1.75
C THR A 117 -8.56 9.86 2.09
N PRO A 118 -8.44 11.06 1.50
CA PRO A 118 -9.41 12.14 1.71
C PRO A 118 -10.86 11.80 1.30
N SER A 119 -11.03 10.83 0.39
CA SER A 119 -12.35 10.45 -0.14
C SER A 119 -12.98 9.24 0.55
N GLY A 120 -12.23 8.55 1.43
CA GLY A 120 -12.67 7.34 2.10
C GLY A 120 -11.51 6.46 2.54
N PHE A 121 -11.80 5.19 2.80
CA PHE A 121 -10.78 4.24 3.21
C PHE A 121 -10.97 2.89 2.50
N PHE A 122 -9.89 2.13 2.44
CA PHE A 122 -9.87 0.78 1.90
C PHE A 122 -9.92 -0.22 3.05
N VAL A 123 -10.70 -1.28 2.86
CA VAL A 123 -10.83 -2.38 3.81
C VAL A 123 -10.34 -3.65 3.14
N ARG A 124 -9.42 -4.33 3.80
CA ARG A 124 -8.97 -5.67 3.42
C ARG A 124 -9.73 -6.70 4.24
N LEU A 125 -10.46 -7.57 3.56
CA LEU A 125 -11.24 -8.63 4.20
C LEU A 125 -10.32 -9.69 4.83
N ASP A 126 -10.69 -10.18 6.01
CA ASP A 126 -9.94 -11.19 6.75
C ASP A 126 -10.00 -12.57 6.07
N THR A 127 -11.14 -12.89 5.43
CA THR A 127 -11.41 -14.21 4.87
C THR A 127 -10.61 -14.55 3.63
N ASN A 128 -10.40 -13.56 2.74
CA ASN A 128 -9.83 -13.80 1.40
C ASN A 128 -8.83 -12.71 0.96
N GLY A 129 -8.60 -11.69 1.79
CA GLY A 129 -7.66 -10.61 1.51
C GLY A 129 -8.11 -9.65 0.40
N LEU A 130 -9.36 -9.75 -0.09
CA LEU A 130 -9.89 -8.76 -1.03
C LEU A 130 -9.89 -7.37 -0.41
N GLU A 131 -9.50 -6.39 -1.20
CA GLU A 131 -9.51 -4.99 -0.81
C GLU A 131 -10.64 -4.24 -1.54
N GLY A 132 -11.52 -3.59 -0.80
CA GLY A 132 -12.58 -2.76 -1.33
C GLY A 132 -12.61 -1.38 -0.68
N PHE A 133 -13.28 -0.44 -1.31
CA PHE A 133 -13.32 0.97 -0.93
C PHE A 133 -14.64 1.32 -0.25
N VAL A 134 -14.54 1.98 0.89
CA VAL A 134 -15.67 2.64 1.57
C VAL A 134 -15.55 4.14 1.35
N SER A 135 -16.55 4.73 0.70
CA SER A 135 -16.57 6.16 0.39
C SER A 135 -17.03 6.98 1.60
N CYS A 136 -16.37 8.13 1.87
CA CYS A 136 -16.90 9.11 2.83
C CYS A 136 -18.31 9.62 2.49
N LYS A 137 -18.73 9.50 1.22
CA LYS A 137 -20.09 9.92 0.79
C LYS A 137 -21.18 8.99 1.29
N THR A 138 -20.85 7.72 1.58
CA THR A 138 -21.79 6.72 2.14
C THR A 138 -21.81 6.73 3.67
N LEU A 139 -20.88 7.47 4.28
CA LEU A 139 -20.81 7.64 5.73
C LEU A 139 -21.60 8.88 6.16
N GLU A 140 -22.21 8.80 7.34
CA GLU A 140 -22.91 9.96 7.91
C GLU A 140 -21.92 11.04 8.34
N GLY A 141 -22.12 12.28 7.84
CA GLY A 141 -21.39 13.46 8.22
C GLY A 141 -20.23 13.82 7.30
N LYS A 142 -19.39 14.75 7.76
CA LYS A 142 -18.21 15.23 7.04
C LYS A 142 -16.95 14.78 7.75
N PHE A 143 -15.99 14.31 6.98
CA PHE A 143 -14.70 13.84 7.44
C PHE A 143 -13.58 14.73 6.91
N SER A 144 -12.58 14.98 7.75
CA SER A 144 -11.31 15.59 7.39
C SER A 144 -10.22 14.54 7.43
N PHE A 145 -9.33 14.59 6.42
CA PHE A 145 -8.18 13.67 6.35
C PHE A 145 -6.93 14.34 6.93
N ASP A 146 -6.31 13.66 7.89
CA ASP A 146 -5.00 14.05 8.42
C ASP A 146 -3.89 13.26 7.68
N PRO A 147 -3.06 13.94 6.87
CA PRO A 147 -2.00 13.28 6.12
C PRO A 147 -0.81 12.83 6.98
N VAL A 148 -0.68 13.37 8.20
CA VAL A 148 0.43 13.03 9.13
C VAL A 148 0.13 11.73 9.85
N THR A 149 -1.07 11.62 10.44
CA THR A 149 -1.47 10.42 11.19
C THR A 149 -2.20 9.39 10.32
N LEU A 150 -2.49 9.72 9.04
CA LEU A 150 -3.25 8.90 8.10
C LEU A 150 -4.61 8.50 8.67
N ARG A 151 -5.31 9.47 9.27
CA ARG A 151 -6.63 9.29 9.88
C ARG A 151 -7.69 10.08 9.14
N LEU A 152 -8.89 9.51 9.07
CA LEU A 152 -10.10 10.25 8.73
C LEU A 152 -10.82 10.57 10.03
N VAL A 153 -11.05 11.86 10.28
CA VAL A 153 -11.67 12.36 11.51
C VAL A 153 -13.01 12.99 11.18
N HIS A 154 -14.06 12.54 11.85
CA HIS A 154 -15.39 13.13 11.70
C HIS A 154 -15.44 14.52 12.37
N ASN A 155 -15.89 15.54 11.61
CA ASN A 155 -15.77 16.95 12.02
C ASN A 155 -16.61 17.34 13.26
N LYS A 156 -17.67 16.57 13.59
CA LYS A 156 -18.58 16.93 14.68
C LYS A 156 -18.44 16.06 15.93
N ASN A 157 -18.25 14.76 15.78
CA ASN A 157 -18.27 13.81 16.91
C ASN A 157 -16.91 13.17 17.22
N GLY A 158 -15.85 13.56 16.47
CA GLY A 158 -14.50 13.04 16.70
C GLY A 158 -14.29 11.56 16.31
N ARG A 159 -15.30 10.89 15.75
CA ARG A 159 -15.13 9.49 15.25
C ARG A 159 -13.98 9.43 14.26
N THR A 160 -13.08 8.49 14.46
CA THR A 160 -11.89 8.34 13.62
C THR A 160 -11.87 6.99 12.90
N PHE A 161 -11.31 6.98 11.69
CA PHE A 161 -10.93 5.76 10.98
C PHE A 161 -9.43 5.80 10.72
N GLN A 162 -8.73 4.76 11.15
CA GLN A 162 -7.27 4.67 11.06
C GLN A 162 -6.83 3.31 10.53
N LEU A 163 -5.55 3.19 10.17
CA LEU A 163 -4.97 1.94 9.67
C LEU A 163 -5.08 0.82 10.71
N GLU A 164 -5.25 -0.41 10.22
CA GLU A 164 -5.39 -1.66 11.00
C GLU A 164 -6.62 -1.69 11.92
N GLN A 165 -7.49 -0.67 11.87
CA GLN A 165 -8.73 -0.67 12.62
C GLN A 165 -9.68 -1.74 12.06
N PRO A 166 -10.22 -2.65 12.92
CA PRO A 166 -11.20 -3.63 12.50
C PRO A 166 -12.54 -2.96 12.16
N VAL A 167 -13.18 -3.42 11.12
CA VAL A 167 -14.47 -2.93 10.65
C VAL A 167 -15.29 -4.08 10.06
N THR A 168 -16.61 -3.92 10.07
CA THR A 168 -17.53 -4.82 9.39
C THR A 168 -18.14 -4.10 8.20
N VAL A 169 -18.10 -4.74 7.04
CA VAL A 169 -18.58 -4.18 5.78
C VAL A 169 -19.45 -5.16 5.04
N THR A 170 -20.30 -4.65 4.14
CA THR A 170 -21.06 -5.45 3.17
C THR A 170 -20.65 -5.09 1.76
N PHE A 171 -20.81 -6.02 0.82
CA PHE A 171 -20.54 -5.73 -0.60
C PHE A 171 -21.58 -4.74 -1.14
N ALA A 172 -21.11 -3.68 -1.80
CA ALA A 172 -21.96 -2.63 -2.37
C ALA A 172 -21.96 -2.62 -3.90
N GLY A 173 -21.01 -3.31 -4.54
CA GLY A 173 -20.88 -3.36 -5.98
C GLY A 173 -19.44 -3.20 -6.47
N VAL A 174 -19.30 -2.99 -7.76
CA VAL A 174 -18.01 -2.74 -8.42
C VAL A 174 -18.11 -1.49 -9.28
N ASP A 175 -17.17 -0.59 -9.14
CA ASP A 175 -16.94 0.50 -10.11
C ASP A 175 -16.19 -0.07 -11.31
N ASP A 176 -16.88 -0.25 -12.43
CA ASP A 176 -16.33 -0.89 -13.62
C ASP A 176 -15.28 -0.05 -14.34
N GLU A 177 -15.35 1.27 -14.22
CA GLU A 177 -14.36 2.17 -14.83
C GLU A 177 -13.02 2.09 -14.09
N ARG A 178 -13.08 2.09 -12.77
CA ARG A 178 -11.89 2.04 -11.91
C ARG A 178 -11.45 0.63 -11.55
N LYS A 179 -12.25 -0.39 -11.88
CA LYS A 179 -12.06 -1.78 -11.43
C LYS A 179 -11.90 -1.87 -9.91
N GLN A 180 -12.75 -1.13 -9.22
CA GLN A 180 -12.69 -0.97 -7.77
C GLN A 180 -13.90 -1.63 -7.10
N ILE A 181 -13.63 -2.50 -6.14
CA ILE A 181 -14.66 -3.10 -5.29
C ILE A 181 -15.15 -2.04 -4.30
N LEU A 182 -16.46 -1.93 -4.15
CA LEU A 182 -17.11 -0.99 -3.24
C LEU A 182 -17.73 -1.73 -2.07
N PHE A 183 -17.53 -1.20 -0.88
CA PHE A 183 -18.13 -1.69 0.35
C PHE A 183 -18.95 -0.61 1.04
N ASN A 184 -19.99 -1.03 1.74
CA ASN A 184 -20.68 -0.21 2.72
C ASN A 184 -20.22 -0.60 4.12
N LEU A 185 -19.96 0.38 4.96
CA LEU A 185 -19.64 0.17 6.37
C LEU A 185 -20.96 -0.22 7.10
N THR A 186 -20.95 -1.35 7.79
CA THR A 186 -22.12 -1.81 8.57
C THR A 186 -21.93 -1.47 10.05
N GLU A 187 -20.78 -1.85 10.62
CA GLU A 187 -20.44 -1.56 12.01
C GLU A 187 -18.93 -1.27 12.14
N THR A 188 -18.62 -0.44 13.11
CA THR A 188 -17.27 -0.36 13.66
C THR A 188 -17.36 -0.94 15.06
N PRO A 189 -16.58 -1.99 15.43
CA PRO A 189 -16.50 -2.37 16.84
C PRO A 189 -16.19 -1.11 17.63
N ALA A 190 -16.96 -0.86 18.68
CA ALA A 190 -16.80 0.31 19.54
C ALA A 190 -15.38 0.26 20.11
N GLY A 191 -14.44 0.95 19.46
CA GLY A 191 -13.17 1.30 20.07
C GLY A 191 -13.50 2.21 21.25
N GLU A 192 -13.05 1.82 22.43
CA GLU A 192 -13.11 2.64 23.63
C GLU A 192 -12.66 4.05 23.26
N ALA A 193 -13.57 5.00 23.44
CA ALA A 193 -13.21 6.40 23.42
C ALA A 193 -12.12 6.56 24.49
N ALA A 194 -10.90 6.89 24.05
CA ALA A 194 -9.85 7.30 24.96
C ALA A 194 -10.40 8.47 25.77
N THR A 195 -10.83 8.17 26.99
CA THR A 195 -11.12 9.19 28.00
C THR A 195 -9.79 9.80 28.33
N ASP A 196 -9.52 10.94 27.71
CA ASP A 196 -8.49 11.88 28.16
C ASP A 196 -8.88 12.37 29.54
N SER A 197 -8.46 11.63 30.56
CA SER A 197 -8.44 12.10 31.95
C SER A 197 -7.17 12.92 32.12
N GLY A 198 -7.25 14.18 31.68
CA GLY A 198 -6.28 15.21 32.07
C GLY A 198 -6.21 15.29 33.59
N PRO A 199 -5.02 15.48 34.18
CA PRO A 199 -4.88 15.63 35.62
C PRO A 199 -5.56 16.91 36.07
N ASP A 200 -6.46 16.76 37.03
CA ASP A 200 -7.15 17.83 37.74
C ASP A 200 -6.11 18.67 38.52
N PRO A 201 -5.96 19.99 38.27
CA PRO A 201 -5.01 20.83 38.96
C PRO A 201 -5.64 21.51 40.17
N THR A 202 -6.17 20.76 41.15
CA THR A 202 -6.59 21.35 42.44
C THR A 202 -6.49 20.36 43.57
N SER A 203 -5.31 20.34 44.22
CA SER A 203 -5.21 20.06 45.65
C SER A 203 -3.86 20.55 46.19
N GLU A 204 -3.74 21.85 46.37
CA GLU A 204 -2.86 22.42 47.42
C GLU A 204 -3.71 23.39 48.21
N ALA A 205 -3.95 22.99 49.44
CA ALA A 205 -4.21 23.84 50.58
C ALA A 205 -3.71 23.12 51.84
#